data_bbfda3ec51dde6cdfb850b556c54f824
#
_entry.id   bbfda3ec51dde6cdfb850b556c54f824
#
_cell.length_a   1.000
_cell.length_b   1.000
_cell.length_c   1.000
_cell.angle_alpha   90.00
_cell.angle_beta   90.00
_cell.angle_gamma   90.00
#
_symmetry.space_group_name_H-M   'P 1'
#
loop_
_entity.id
_entity.type
_entity.pdbx_description
1 polymer ?
#
loop_
_entity_poly.entity_id
_entity_poly.type
_entity_poly.pdbx_seq_one_letter_code
_entity_poly.pdbx_strand_id
1 'polypeptide(L)'
;MRSKALLAVLVCLCAWNVVLPEVADSGANGFTVKITMSIHAAPADVYRKLVHNVGDWWNSQHTFSGDAHNLSIEERPMGCFCEKLPNSGAVRHMEVLYFDPGKILRLSGALGPFQGMGAAGALTFTFTPQDDGTKLEVTYALVGYSPQGMASWAAPANGMLTDQITRLKNYVETGKPAM
;
A
#
# COMPACT_ATOMS: atom_id res chain seq x y z
N MET A 1 50.14 -22.09 -35.47
CA MET A 1 48.77 -22.30 -34.97
C MET A 1 48.52 -21.27 -33.86
N ARG A 2 47.69 -20.24 -34.10
CA ARG A 2 47.40 -19.19 -33.11
C ARG A 2 45.97 -19.47 -32.56
N SER A 3 45.93 -19.89 -31.32
CA SER A 3 44.65 -20.11 -30.59
C SER A 3 44.00 -18.76 -30.27
N LYS A 4 42.78 -18.53 -30.76
CA LYS A 4 41.93 -17.38 -30.40
C LYS A 4 41.12 -17.75 -29.17
N ALA A 5 41.41 -17.18 -28.02
CA ALA A 5 40.57 -17.28 -26.84
C ALA A 5 39.34 -16.39 -27.04
N LEU A 6 38.15 -16.96 -27.07
CA LEU A 6 36.89 -16.22 -26.98
C LEU A 6 36.65 -15.82 -25.52
N LEU A 7 36.63 -14.53 -25.28
CA LEU A 7 36.22 -13.97 -23.98
C LEU A 7 34.68 -13.89 -23.98
N ALA A 8 34.01 -14.75 -23.22
CA ALA A 8 32.57 -14.68 -23.00
C ALA A 8 32.26 -13.56 -21.97
N VAL A 9 31.66 -12.46 -22.41
CA VAL A 9 31.17 -11.41 -21.53
C VAL A 9 29.84 -11.85 -20.96
N LEU A 10 29.83 -12.20 -19.67
CA LEU A 10 28.61 -12.49 -18.92
C LEU A 10 27.90 -11.17 -18.61
N VAL A 11 26.83 -10.85 -19.38
CA VAL A 11 25.97 -9.71 -19.10
C VAL A 11 25.03 -10.08 -17.95
N CYS A 12 25.34 -9.58 -16.75
CA CYS A 12 24.49 -9.70 -15.58
C CYS A 12 23.27 -8.76 -15.80
N LEU A 13 22.13 -9.31 -16.22
CA LEU A 13 20.85 -8.59 -16.28
C LEU A 13 20.36 -8.35 -14.86
N CYS A 14 20.68 -7.19 -14.30
CA CYS A 14 20.01 -6.70 -13.10
C CYS A 14 18.53 -6.48 -13.46
N ALA A 15 17.64 -7.36 -12.99
CA ALA A 15 16.21 -7.15 -13.05
C ALA A 15 15.86 -5.93 -12.18
N TRP A 16 15.60 -4.79 -12.81
CA TRP A 16 15.11 -3.61 -12.14
C TRP A 16 13.68 -3.89 -11.70
N ASN A 17 13.44 -3.84 -10.39
CA ASN A 17 12.11 -3.97 -9.82
C ASN A 17 11.28 -2.77 -10.24
N VAL A 18 10.48 -2.94 -11.29
CA VAL A 18 9.56 -1.89 -11.77
C VAL A 18 8.33 -1.89 -10.88
N VAL A 19 8.10 -0.78 -10.19
CA VAL A 19 6.81 -0.47 -9.57
C VAL A 19 5.87 -0.14 -10.73
N LEU A 20 4.78 -0.88 -10.88
CA LEU A 20 3.73 -0.58 -11.85
C LEU A 20 2.48 -0.14 -11.05
N PRO A 21 2.32 1.17 -10.78
CA PRO A 21 1.06 1.69 -10.31
C PRO A 21 0.11 1.80 -11.50
N GLU A 22 -1.07 1.23 -11.38
CA GLU A 22 -2.06 1.18 -12.45
C GLU A 22 -3.44 1.60 -11.93
N VAL A 23 -4.13 2.47 -12.68
CA VAL A 23 -5.57 2.60 -12.58
C VAL A 23 -6.15 1.43 -13.38
N ALA A 24 -6.53 0.36 -12.69
CA ALA A 24 -6.99 -0.88 -13.31
C ALA A 24 -8.39 -0.72 -13.92
N ASP A 25 -9.23 0.13 -13.31
CA ASP A 25 -10.56 0.46 -13.81
C ASP A 25 -11.03 1.79 -13.23
N SER A 26 -11.84 2.55 -14.00
CA SER A 26 -12.48 3.77 -13.51
C SER A 26 -13.75 4.13 -14.28
N GLY A 27 -14.74 4.62 -13.55
CA GLY A 27 -16.05 5.02 -14.09
C GLY A 27 -16.71 6.10 -13.26
N ALA A 28 -17.92 6.47 -13.64
CA ALA A 28 -18.67 7.54 -12.97
C ALA A 28 -18.92 7.27 -11.48
N ASN A 29 -19.09 6.00 -11.11
CA ASN A 29 -19.51 5.59 -9.77
C ASN A 29 -18.41 4.91 -8.94
N GLY A 30 -17.21 4.73 -9.49
CA GLY A 30 -16.10 4.05 -8.78
C GLY A 30 -14.83 3.95 -9.59
N PHE A 31 -13.80 3.43 -8.94
CA PHE A 31 -12.52 3.10 -9.55
C PHE A 31 -11.83 1.95 -8.81
N THR A 32 -10.88 1.34 -9.48
CA THR A 32 -9.96 0.38 -8.89
C THR A 32 -8.54 0.78 -9.26
N VAL A 33 -7.69 0.95 -8.24
CA VAL A 33 -6.24 1.10 -8.43
C VAL A 33 -5.53 -0.16 -7.95
N LYS A 34 -4.45 -0.51 -8.63
CA LYS A 34 -3.61 -1.66 -8.31
C LYS A 34 -2.15 -1.25 -8.29
N ILE A 35 -1.42 -1.70 -7.26
CA ILE A 35 0.01 -1.48 -7.11
C ILE A 35 0.66 -2.84 -6.89
N THR A 36 1.71 -3.13 -7.64
CA THR A 36 2.54 -4.33 -7.44
C THR A 36 3.95 -3.90 -7.12
N MET A 37 4.53 -4.46 -6.05
CA MET A 37 5.86 -4.10 -5.59
C MET A 37 6.60 -5.32 -5.05
N SER A 38 7.88 -5.48 -5.42
CA SER A 38 8.77 -6.45 -4.81
C SER A 38 9.47 -5.83 -3.61
N ILE A 39 9.49 -6.55 -2.49
CA ILE A 39 10.10 -6.13 -1.22
C ILE A 39 11.05 -7.24 -0.76
N HIS A 40 12.31 -6.90 -0.48
CA HIS A 40 13.36 -7.85 -0.06
C HIS A 40 13.22 -8.20 1.43
N ALA A 41 12.13 -8.84 1.79
CA ALA A 41 11.86 -9.37 3.13
C ALA A 41 10.81 -10.47 3.05
N ALA A 42 10.79 -11.37 4.02
CA ALA A 42 9.79 -12.44 4.09
C ALA A 42 8.36 -11.88 4.25
N PRO A 43 7.34 -12.54 3.68
CA PRO A 43 5.94 -12.07 3.74
C PRO A 43 5.44 -11.77 5.15
N ALA A 44 5.82 -12.57 6.13
CA ALA A 44 5.43 -12.35 7.53
C ALA A 44 6.05 -11.06 8.12
N ASP A 45 7.29 -10.71 7.73
CA ASP A 45 7.94 -9.48 8.18
C ASP A 45 7.34 -8.25 7.51
N VAL A 46 7.05 -8.31 6.20
CA VAL A 46 6.37 -7.22 5.49
C VAL A 46 5.00 -6.97 6.11
N TYR A 47 4.21 -8.03 6.32
CA TYR A 47 2.90 -7.96 6.96
C TYR A 47 2.99 -7.35 8.37
N ARG A 48 3.89 -7.86 9.21
CA ARG A 48 4.06 -7.37 10.57
C ARG A 48 4.39 -5.87 10.60
N LYS A 49 5.33 -5.41 9.76
CA LYS A 49 5.67 -3.99 9.67
C LYS A 49 4.54 -3.15 9.10
N LEU A 50 3.77 -3.68 8.13
CA LEU A 50 2.58 -3.00 7.63
C LEU A 50 1.58 -2.73 8.74
N VAL A 51 1.24 -3.74 9.55
CA VAL A 51 0.17 -3.67 10.54
C VAL A 51 0.62 -2.96 11.83
N HIS A 52 1.74 -3.43 12.42
CA HIS A 52 2.14 -2.99 13.75
C HIS A 52 2.99 -1.72 13.77
N ASN A 53 3.49 -1.30 12.62
CA ASN A 53 4.34 -0.13 12.49
C ASN A 53 3.77 0.93 11.54
N VAL A 54 2.44 0.99 11.37
CA VAL A 54 1.81 1.90 10.41
C VAL A 54 2.23 3.36 10.62
N GLY A 55 2.41 3.78 11.87
CA GLY A 55 2.87 5.12 12.21
C GLY A 55 4.31 5.45 11.80
N ASP A 56 5.14 4.40 11.59
CA ASP A 56 6.55 4.60 11.25
C ASP A 56 6.77 4.78 9.75
N TRP A 57 5.87 4.27 8.91
CA TRP A 57 6.05 4.31 7.46
C TRP A 57 5.00 5.16 6.72
N TRP A 58 3.80 5.37 7.28
CA TRP A 58 2.77 6.19 6.64
C TRP A 58 3.22 7.65 6.54
N ASN A 59 2.86 8.33 5.46
CA ASN A 59 3.19 9.74 5.27
C ASN A 59 2.25 10.62 6.10
N SER A 60 2.81 11.40 7.03
CA SER A 60 2.04 12.30 7.91
C SER A 60 1.22 13.35 7.15
N GLN A 61 1.58 13.69 5.90
CA GLN A 61 0.78 14.59 5.05
C GLN A 61 -0.57 13.98 4.65
N HIS A 62 -0.73 12.66 4.78
CA HIS A 62 -1.97 11.93 4.51
C HIS A 62 -2.64 11.46 5.80
N THR A 63 -2.59 12.29 6.84
CA THR A 63 -3.28 12.10 8.11
C THR A 63 -4.11 13.34 8.45
N PHE A 64 -5.12 13.21 9.30
CA PHE A 64 -5.92 14.34 9.80
C PHE A 64 -5.25 15.05 10.96
N SER A 65 -4.43 14.33 11.74
CA SER A 65 -3.68 14.88 12.88
C SER A 65 -2.38 15.58 12.48
N GLY A 66 -1.89 15.35 11.25
CA GLY A 66 -0.58 15.79 10.78
C GLY A 66 0.59 14.94 11.29
N ASP A 67 0.31 13.83 12.00
CA ASP A 67 1.32 12.92 12.54
C ASP A 67 0.89 11.46 12.39
N ALA A 68 1.63 10.71 11.57
CA ALA A 68 1.36 9.30 11.31
C ALA A 68 1.48 8.40 12.56
N HIS A 69 2.23 8.81 13.59
CA HIS A 69 2.31 8.04 14.84
C HIS A 69 0.98 7.97 15.60
N ASN A 70 -0.01 8.76 15.22
CA ASN A 70 -1.38 8.68 15.73
C ASN A 70 -2.20 7.56 15.06
N LEU A 71 -1.68 6.94 13.99
CA LEU A 71 -2.33 5.83 13.28
C LEU A 71 -2.10 4.51 14.02
N SER A 72 -3.10 3.63 13.93
CA SER A 72 -3.01 2.25 14.41
C SER A 72 -3.91 1.32 13.59
N ILE A 73 -3.49 0.07 13.42
CA ILE A 73 -4.31 -1.00 12.85
C ILE A 73 -4.47 -2.09 13.91
N GLU A 74 -5.71 -2.35 14.34
CA GLU A 74 -6.03 -3.42 15.28
C GLU A 74 -6.19 -4.74 14.53
N GLU A 75 -5.27 -5.68 14.72
CA GLU A 75 -5.27 -6.98 14.05
C GLU A 75 -6.31 -7.93 14.69
N ARG A 76 -7.58 -7.67 14.43
CA ARG A 76 -8.72 -8.51 14.83
C ARG A 76 -9.89 -8.25 13.88
N PRO A 77 -10.87 -9.18 13.75
CA PRO A 77 -12.09 -8.92 13.00
C PRO A 77 -12.78 -7.66 13.53
N MET A 78 -13.25 -6.79 12.63
CA MET A 78 -13.82 -5.47 12.93
C MET A 78 -12.84 -4.53 13.66
N GLY A 79 -11.55 -4.85 13.65
CA GLY A 79 -10.50 -3.99 14.21
C GLY A 79 -10.37 -2.70 13.43
N CYS A 80 -10.02 -1.64 14.13
CA CYS A 80 -9.95 -0.31 13.56
C CYS A 80 -8.60 -0.03 12.89
N PHE A 81 -8.61 0.45 11.65
CA PHE A 81 -7.55 1.32 11.14
C PHE A 81 -7.94 2.74 11.50
N CYS A 82 -7.41 3.22 12.60
CA CYS A 82 -7.82 4.46 13.24
C CYS A 82 -6.68 5.45 13.39
N GLU A 83 -7.06 6.70 13.56
CA GLU A 83 -6.19 7.82 13.89
C GLU A 83 -6.71 8.55 15.12
N LYS A 84 -5.81 8.83 16.08
CA LYS A 84 -6.11 9.68 17.23
C LYS A 84 -6.00 11.15 16.83
N LEU A 85 -6.97 11.96 17.25
CA LEU A 85 -6.96 13.39 17.06
C LEU A 85 -6.80 14.12 18.39
N PRO A 86 -6.41 15.41 18.39
CA PRO A 86 -6.42 16.26 19.58
C PRO A 86 -7.80 16.26 20.25
N ASN A 87 -7.83 16.59 21.56
CA ASN A 87 -9.05 16.72 22.36
C ASN A 87 -9.92 15.45 22.40
N SER A 88 -9.28 14.28 22.45
CA SER A 88 -9.96 12.97 22.49
C SER A 88 -10.79 12.66 21.24
N GLY A 89 -10.57 13.37 20.13
CA GLY A 89 -11.15 13.05 18.84
C GLY A 89 -10.50 11.79 18.23
N ALA A 90 -11.17 11.20 17.27
CA ALA A 90 -10.65 10.07 16.49
C ALA A 90 -11.24 10.01 15.10
N VAL A 91 -10.51 9.39 14.18
CA VAL A 91 -10.99 9.02 12.84
C VAL A 91 -10.87 7.51 12.70
N ARG A 92 -11.93 6.85 12.26
CA ARG A 92 -11.87 5.50 11.73
C ARG A 92 -11.71 5.60 10.21
N HIS A 93 -10.52 5.29 9.71
CA HIS A 93 -10.26 5.26 8.27
C HIS A 93 -10.91 4.06 7.61
N MET A 94 -10.66 2.87 8.17
CA MET A 94 -11.20 1.61 7.66
C MET A 94 -11.35 0.61 8.81
N GLU A 95 -11.93 -0.55 8.50
CA GLU A 95 -12.16 -1.65 9.43
C GLU A 95 -11.56 -2.93 8.87
N VAL A 96 -10.94 -3.76 9.72
CA VAL A 96 -10.38 -5.05 9.32
C VAL A 96 -11.51 -6.01 8.99
N LEU A 97 -11.64 -6.36 7.71
CA LEU A 97 -12.64 -7.30 7.21
C LEU A 97 -12.12 -8.73 7.19
N TYR A 98 -10.86 -8.90 6.80
CA TYR A 98 -10.23 -10.21 6.70
C TYR A 98 -8.70 -10.06 6.86
N PHE A 99 -8.08 -10.98 7.61
CA PHE A 99 -6.64 -11.09 7.70
C PHE A 99 -6.19 -12.55 7.85
N ASP A 100 -5.05 -12.85 7.23
CA ASP A 100 -4.25 -14.07 7.42
C ASP A 100 -2.79 -13.62 7.40
N PRO A 101 -2.11 -13.57 8.56
CA PRO A 101 -0.78 -12.98 8.68
C PRO A 101 0.22 -13.53 7.67
N GLY A 102 0.90 -12.62 6.98
CA GLY A 102 1.86 -12.95 5.93
C GLY A 102 1.25 -13.39 4.59
N LYS A 103 -0.09 -13.39 4.44
CA LYS A 103 -0.75 -13.76 3.19
C LYS A 103 -1.69 -12.66 2.69
N ILE A 104 -2.56 -12.13 3.56
CA ILE A 104 -3.56 -11.15 3.17
C ILE A 104 -3.99 -10.28 4.35
N LEU A 105 -4.23 -8.98 4.06
CA LEU A 105 -5.01 -8.08 4.89
C LEU A 105 -6.04 -7.40 3.99
N ARG A 106 -7.31 -7.39 4.39
CA ARG A 106 -8.37 -6.65 3.73
C ARG A 106 -9.07 -5.74 4.71
N LEU A 107 -9.15 -4.47 4.33
CA LEU A 107 -9.81 -3.41 5.06
C LEU A 107 -11.05 -2.96 4.30
N SER A 108 -12.14 -2.63 5.00
CA SER A 108 -13.37 -2.08 4.45
C SER A 108 -13.56 -0.64 4.92
N GLY A 109 -13.96 0.25 4.02
CA GLY A 109 -14.19 1.66 4.32
C GLY A 109 -13.69 2.59 3.22
N ALA A 110 -13.30 3.81 3.61
CA ALA A 110 -12.79 4.80 2.68
C ALA A 110 -11.70 5.67 3.34
N LEU A 111 -10.64 5.96 2.59
CA LEU A 111 -9.51 6.78 3.06
C LEU A 111 -9.75 8.26 2.78
N GLY A 112 -9.29 9.11 3.71
CA GLY A 112 -9.21 10.56 3.52
C GLY A 112 -10.54 11.20 3.11
N PRO A 113 -10.58 12.01 2.05
CA PRO A 113 -11.77 12.78 1.65
C PRO A 113 -12.96 11.89 1.23
N PHE A 114 -12.71 10.64 0.85
CA PHE A 114 -13.75 9.71 0.42
C PHE A 114 -14.75 9.38 1.53
N GLN A 115 -14.36 9.49 2.80
CA GLN A 115 -15.28 9.32 3.93
C GLN A 115 -16.41 10.36 3.90
N GLY A 116 -16.06 11.63 3.70
CA GLY A 116 -17.03 12.72 3.61
C GLY A 116 -17.91 12.66 2.36
N MET A 117 -17.50 11.93 1.34
CA MET A 117 -18.29 11.70 0.12
C MET A 117 -19.29 10.52 0.26
N GLY A 118 -19.31 9.84 1.43
CA GLY A 118 -20.10 8.63 1.59
C GLY A 118 -19.63 7.47 0.70
N ALA A 119 -18.39 7.53 0.23
CA ALA A 119 -17.80 6.44 -0.55
C ALA A 119 -17.46 5.25 0.34
N ALA A 120 -17.49 4.05 -0.23
CA ALA A 120 -17.14 2.81 0.45
C ALA A 120 -16.35 1.88 -0.49
N GLY A 121 -15.51 1.04 0.09
CA GLY A 121 -14.72 0.13 -0.71
C GLY A 121 -13.88 -0.84 0.10
N ALA A 122 -12.96 -1.50 -0.59
CA ALA A 122 -12.03 -2.44 0.01
C ALA A 122 -10.58 -2.11 -0.38
N LEU A 123 -9.71 -2.04 0.61
CA LEU A 123 -8.26 -1.98 0.45
C LEU A 123 -7.69 -3.34 0.82
N THR A 124 -7.09 -4.02 -0.15
CA THR A 124 -6.55 -5.37 0.03
C THR A 124 -5.05 -5.37 -0.22
N PHE A 125 -4.32 -5.97 0.70
CA PHE A 125 -2.89 -6.27 0.60
C PHE A 125 -2.73 -7.78 0.49
N THR A 126 -2.06 -8.26 -0.57
CA THR A 126 -1.75 -9.68 -0.79
C THR A 126 -0.25 -9.87 -0.83
N PHE A 127 0.25 -10.81 -0.02
CA PHE A 127 1.67 -11.09 0.14
C PHE A 127 1.99 -12.46 -0.45
N THR A 128 2.71 -12.48 -1.56
CA THR A 128 3.12 -13.72 -2.22
C THR A 128 4.62 -13.91 -2.07
N PRO A 129 5.09 -15.05 -1.56
CA PRO A 129 6.53 -15.33 -1.51
C PRO A 129 7.16 -15.27 -2.90
N GLN A 130 8.37 -14.73 -2.99
CA GLN A 130 9.27 -14.76 -4.14
C GLN A 130 10.65 -15.25 -3.69
N ASP A 131 11.54 -15.61 -4.63
CA ASP A 131 12.86 -16.17 -4.34
C ASP A 131 13.72 -15.27 -3.43
N ASP A 132 13.59 -13.95 -3.57
CA ASP A 132 14.34 -12.93 -2.84
C ASP A 132 13.46 -12.07 -1.91
N GLY A 133 12.25 -12.52 -1.58
CA GLY A 133 11.38 -11.76 -0.69
C GLY A 133 9.88 -11.93 -0.93
N THR A 134 9.18 -10.80 -1.09
CA THR A 134 7.71 -10.73 -1.20
C THR A 134 7.30 -9.93 -2.42
N LYS A 135 6.39 -10.49 -3.22
CA LYS A 135 5.54 -9.70 -4.11
C LYS A 135 4.35 -9.19 -3.31
N LEU A 136 4.31 -7.89 -3.05
CA LEU A 136 3.16 -7.22 -2.47
C LEU A 136 2.24 -6.70 -3.59
N GLU A 137 0.99 -7.15 -3.59
CA GLU A 137 -0.08 -6.58 -4.41
C GLU A 137 -1.05 -5.81 -3.53
N VAL A 138 -1.33 -4.57 -3.89
CA VAL A 138 -2.29 -3.71 -3.19
C VAL A 138 -3.37 -3.32 -4.18
N THR A 139 -4.64 -3.58 -3.81
CA THR A 139 -5.80 -3.21 -4.61
C THR A 139 -6.72 -2.35 -3.76
N TYR A 140 -7.10 -1.18 -4.27
CA TYR A 140 -8.11 -0.33 -3.67
C TYR A 140 -9.27 -0.14 -4.64
N ALA A 141 -10.38 -0.83 -4.37
CA ALA A 141 -11.62 -0.71 -5.11
C ALA A 141 -12.59 0.16 -4.30
N LEU A 142 -13.06 1.27 -4.88
CA LEU A 142 -13.90 2.25 -4.22
C LEU A 142 -15.10 2.58 -5.10
N VAL A 143 -16.28 2.64 -4.47
CA VAL A 143 -17.51 3.13 -5.07
C VAL A 143 -18.07 4.31 -4.29
N GLY A 144 -18.76 5.22 -4.95
CA GLY A 144 -19.33 6.39 -4.31
C GLY A 144 -19.87 7.39 -5.33
N TYR A 145 -20.16 8.59 -4.84
CA TYR A 145 -20.65 9.69 -5.66
C TYR A 145 -19.73 10.92 -5.54
N SER A 146 -19.40 11.48 -6.68
CA SER A 146 -18.76 12.80 -6.79
C SER A 146 -19.43 13.56 -7.94
N PRO A 147 -19.68 14.88 -7.82
CA PRO A 147 -20.23 15.69 -8.90
C PRO A 147 -19.43 15.61 -10.21
N GLN A 148 -18.12 15.39 -10.14
CA GLN A 148 -17.23 15.24 -11.29
C GLN A 148 -17.04 13.78 -11.72
N GLY A 149 -17.76 12.84 -11.07
CA GLY A 149 -17.57 11.40 -11.22
C GLY A 149 -16.37 10.86 -10.44
N MET A 150 -16.46 9.60 -10.03
CA MET A 150 -15.41 8.94 -9.24
C MET A 150 -14.12 8.72 -10.04
N ALA A 151 -14.21 8.63 -11.37
CA ALA A 151 -13.03 8.46 -12.24
C ALA A 151 -11.99 9.57 -12.06
N SER A 152 -12.41 10.81 -11.76
CA SER A 152 -11.50 11.94 -11.54
C SER A 152 -10.59 11.75 -10.31
N TRP A 153 -10.96 10.87 -9.40
CA TRP A 153 -10.21 10.56 -8.18
C TRP A 153 -9.26 9.38 -8.32
N ALA A 154 -9.35 8.62 -9.41
CA ALA A 154 -8.54 7.41 -9.57
C ALA A 154 -7.03 7.69 -9.61
N ALA A 155 -6.59 8.66 -10.41
CA ALA A 155 -5.17 9.02 -10.49
C ALA A 155 -4.63 9.64 -9.19
N PRO A 156 -5.31 10.59 -8.51
CA PRO A 156 -4.90 11.06 -7.19
C PRO A 156 -4.80 9.94 -6.15
N ALA A 157 -5.78 9.03 -6.09
CA ALA A 157 -5.76 7.90 -5.17
C ALA A 157 -4.59 6.93 -5.46
N ASN A 158 -4.33 6.66 -6.74
CA ASN A 158 -3.20 5.84 -7.16
C ASN A 158 -1.86 6.47 -6.75
N GLY A 159 -1.68 7.77 -6.97
CA GLY A 159 -0.46 8.49 -6.59
C GLY A 159 -0.23 8.46 -5.07
N MET A 160 -1.27 8.74 -4.28
CA MET A 160 -1.20 8.69 -2.82
C MET A 160 -0.83 7.29 -2.32
N LEU A 161 -1.53 6.24 -2.78
CA LEU A 161 -1.23 4.87 -2.36
C LEU A 161 0.16 4.42 -2.81
N THR A 162 0.61 4.81 -4.00
CA THR A 162 1.96 4.51 -4.48
C THR A 162 3.03 5.10 -3.56
N ASP A 163 2.86 6.35 -3.11
CA ASP A 163 3.74 6.95 -2.10
C ASP A 163 3.77 6.09 -0.82
N GLN A 164 2.59 5.75 -0.27
CA GLN A 164 2.52 4.95 0.96
C GLN A 164 3.23 3.60 0.82
N ILE A 165 3.00 2.88 -0.29
CA ILE A 165 3.59 1.55 -0.48
C ILE A 165 5.09 1.63 -0.75
N THR A 166 5.57 2.68 -1.42
CA THR A 166 7.00 2.95 -1.56
C THR A 166 7.65 3.21 -0.20
N ARG A 167 7.01 3.99 0.67
CA ARG A 167 7.48 4.26 2.04
C ARG A 167 7.49 2.98 2.89
N LEU A 168 6.45 2.14 2.78
CA LEU A 168 6.44 0.83 3.44
C LEU A 168 7.63 -0.03 2.98
N LYS A 169 7.87 -0.14 1.65
CA LYS A 169 9.01 -0.87 1.11
C LYS A 169 10.33 -0.38 1.71
N ASN A 170 10.57 0.92 1.65
CA ASN A 170 11.80 1.53 2.18
C ASN A 170 11.94 1.24 3.68
N TYR A 171 10.88 1.39 4.45
CA TYR A 171 10.89 1.10 5.88
C TYR A 171 11.18 -0.38 6.18
N VAL A 172 10.62 -1.29 5.41
CA VAL A 172 10.88 -2.72 5.55
C VAL A 172 12.34 -3.04 5.26
N GLU A 173 12.90 -2.49 4.19
CA GLU A 173 14.24 -2.84 3.71
C GLU A 173 15.36 -2.09 4.45
N THR A 174 15.10 -0.86 4.91
CA THR A 174 16.16 0.01 5.46
C THR A 174 15.91 0.49 6.89
N GLY A 175 14.69 0.30 7.41
CA GLY A 175 14.24 0.88 8.68
C GLY A 175 13.84 2.36 8.59
N LYS A 176 13.85 2.97 7.39
CA LYS A 176 13.47 4.38 7.16
C LYS A 176 12.46 4.48 6.02
N PRO A 177 11.32 5.20 6.18
CA PRO A 177 10.29 5.28 5.15
C PRO A 177 10.64 6.21 3.97
N ALA A 178 11.51 7.19 4.17
CA ALA A 178 12.01 8.09 3.13
C ALA A 178 13.49 7.82 2.87
N MET A 179 13.90 7.90 1.59
CA MET A 179 15.30 7.91 1.18
C MET A 179 15.81 9.35 1.18
#